data_0ba381b9860205403e16135693292c7c
#
_entry.id   0ba381b9860205403e16135693292c7c
#
_cell.length_a   1.000
_cell.length_b   1.000
_cell.length_c   1.000
_cell.angle_alpha   90.00
_cell.angle_beta   90.00
_cell.angle_gamma   90.00
#
_symmetry.space_group_name_H-M   'P 1'
#
loop_
_entity.id
_entity.type
_entity.pdbx_description
1 polymer ?
#
loop_
_entity_poly.entity_id
_entity_poly.type
_entity_poly.pdbx_seq_one_letter_code
_entity_poly.pdbx_strand_id
1 'polypeptide(L)'
;MNSNFRHLYLSLSLLVGVAAPAAAIAQAPIINVGSGSTSDRLMQIETAVNVNSQGQLLYQIQQQLSDAQRDIDTLRGQIQENQYQLSQVIERQKDLYTQLDSLTTGANKVKASTDSSNNNNAVVTAKPANEKAEYDAAVALAIKSKSKQQIAQAISSFQHFIKTYPKSNYQPNANYWLGQLNYNQGNKDDAAFYFATVVKNYPNSAKGADSLYKVGLLMQEKGQNDKARVVYQQVIKAYPSSPSAKLAEKKLASL
;
A
#
# COMPACT_ATOMS: atom_id res chain seq x y z
N MET A 1 43.79 7.96 -36.38
CA MET A 1 44.71 8.42 -35.32
C MET A 1 44.42 7.63 -34.07
N ASN A 2 45.48 6.91 -33.64
CA ASN A 2 45.51 5.97 -32.53
C ASN A 2 45.32 6.64 -31.17
N SER A 3 44.72 5.98 -30.21
CA SER A 3 45.31 5.90 -28.87
C SER A 3 44.70 4.80 -28.03
N ASN A 4 45.51 3.81 -27.71
CA ASN A 4 45.31 2.73 -26.76
C ASN A 4 45.29 3.28 -25.33
N PHE A 5 44.40 2.78 -24.45
CA PHE A 5 44.59 2.86 -23.01
C PHE A 5 44.71 1.46 -22.42
N ARG A 6 45.90 1.20 -21.90
CA ARG A 6 46.38 -0.05 -21.31
C ARG A 6 45.86 -0.18 -19.90
N HIS A 7 45.42 -1.40 -19.59
CA HIS A 7 45.10 -1.87 -18.25
C HIS A 7 46.30 -1.84 -17.32
N LEU A 8 46.15 -1.27 -16.14
CA LEU A 8 47.12 -1.34 -15.05
C LEU A 8 46.51 -2.16 -13.91
N TYR A 9 46.93 -3.42 -13.79
CA TYR A 9 46.64 -4.27 -12.63
C TYR A 9 47.67 -3.97 -11.55
N LEU A 10 47.24 -3.42 -10.41
CA LEU A 10 48.05 -3.36 -9.18
C LEU A 10 47.69 -4.54 -8.29
N SER A 11 48.60 -5.51 -8.25
CA SER A 11 48.59 -6.63 -7.29
C SER A 11 49.24 -6.16 -5.97
N LEU A 12 48.41 -6.01 -4.92
CA LEU A 12 48.88 -5.76 -3.56
C LEU A 12 48.91 -7.06 -2.78
N SER A 13 50.10 -7.67 -2.68
CA SER A 13 50.38 -8.83 -1.83
C SER A 13 50.63 -8.36 -0.40
N LEU A 14 49.69 -8.63 0.51
CA LEU A 14 49.86 -8.42 1.94
C LEU A 14 50.35 -9.71 2.61
N LEU A 15 51.64 -9.70 2.98
CA LEU A 15 52.30 -10.80 3.74
C LEU A 15 52.05 -10.56 5.23
N VAL A 16 51.12 -11.33 5.83
CA VAL A 16 50.92 -11.33 7.29
C VAL A 16 51.65 -12.50 7.90
N GLY A 17 52.74 -12.22 8.58
CA GLY A 17 53.47 -13.17 9.38
C GLY A 17 52.69 -13.55 10.66
N VAL A 18 52.34 -14.81 10.81
CA VAL A 18 51.72 -15.32 12.04
C VAL A 18 52.81 -16.01 12.87
N ALA A 19 53.13 -15.41 14.02
CA ALA A 19 53.91 -16.05 15.08
C ALA A 19 53.05 -17.10 15.77
N ALA A 20 53.45 -18.38 15.71
CA ALA A 20 52.81 -19.47 16.40
C ALA A 20 53.26 -19.56 17.85
N PRO A 21 52.38 -19.65 18.87
CA PRO A 21 52.75 -20.10 20.20
C PRO A 21 52.86 -21.64 20.20
N ALA A 22 53.93 -22.14 20.74
CA ALA A 22 54.11 -23.57 21.01
C ALA A 22 53.12 -24.03 22.09
N ALA A 23 52.11 -24.82 21.69
CA ALA A 23 51.21 -25.47 22.63
C ALA A 23 51.67 -26.91 22.87
N ALA A 24 51.75 -27.26 24.16
CA ALA A 24 52.12 -28.57 24.67
C ALA A 24 51.25 -29.70 24.09
N ILE A 25 51.90 -30.75 23.64
CA ILE A 25 51.27 -31.94 23.09
C ILE A 25 50.71 -32.76 24.26
N ALA A 26 49.42 -32.65 24.54
CA ALA A 26 48.73 -33.68 25.32
C ALA A 26 48.43 -34.85 24.38
N GLN A 27 49.05 -36.01 24.64
CA GLN A 27 48.78 -37.26 23.94
C GLN A 27 47.33 -37.71 24.22
N ALA A 28 46.47 -37.57 23.24
CA ALA A 28 45.14 -38.18 23.23
C ALA A 28 45.29 -39.69 22.87
N PRO A 29 44.43 -40.56 23.42
CA PRO A 29 44.51 -42.01 23.19
C PRO A 29 44.26 -42.30 21.69
N ILE A 30 45.14 -43.13 21.13
CA ILE A 30 45.07 -43.63 19.75
C ILE A 30 43.87 -44.57 19.66
N ILE A 31 42.75 -44.12 19.17
CA ILE A 31 41.66 -44.97 18.71
C ILE A 31 42.07 -45.45 17.31
N ASN A 32 42.28 -46.73 17.20
CA ASN A 32 42.63 -47.42 15.97
C ASN A 32 41.38 -47.38 15.03
N VAL A 33 41.29 -46.36 14.20
CA VAL A 33 40.22 -46.23 13.20
C VAL A 33 40.74 -46.85 11.90
N GLY A 34 40.06 -47.90 11.48
CA GLY A 34 40.36 -48.69 10.31
C GLY A 34 40.72 -47.94 9.04
N SER A 35 41.50 -48.55 8.20
CA SER A 35 42.15 -48.12 6.98
C SER A 35 41.16 -47.58 5.91
N GLY A 36 40.66 -46.37 6.08
CA GLY A 36 40.05 -45.59 5.02
C GLY A 36 40.99 -44.48 4.59
N SER A 37 41.14 -44.27 3.31
CA SER A 37 41.95 -43.19 2.74
C SER A 37 41.48 -41.82 3.33
N THR A 38 42.44 -40.93 3.57
CA THR A 38 42.11 -39.54 4.01
C THR A 38 41.10 -38.84 3.07
N SER A 39 41.10 -39.24 1.81
CA SER A 39 40.16 -38.84 0.79
C SER A 39 38.71 -39.29 1.09
N ASP A 40 38.54 -40.56 1.52
CA ASP A 40 37.22 -41.12 1.85
C ASP A 40 36.62 -40.47 3.11
N ARG A 41 37.48 -40.14 4.08
CA ARG A 41 37.06 -39.43 5.32
C ARG A 41 36.68 -37.97 5.05
N LEU A 42 37.40 -37.27 4.16
CA LEU A 42 37.04 -35.92 3.72
C LEU A 42 35.71 -35.94 2.99
N MET A 43 35.48 -36.88 2.08
CA MET A 43 34.25 -37.03 1.33
C MET A 43 33.04 -37.35 2.25
N GLN A 44 33.25 -38.16 3.30
CA GLN A 44 32.22 -38.45 4.31
C GLN A 44 31.88 -37.22 5.17
N ILE A 45 32.88 -36.44 5.56
CA ILE A 45 32.66 -35.19 6.34
C ILE A 45 31.97 -34.14 5.49
N GLU A 46 32.39 -33.97 4.24
CA GLU A 46 31.80 -33.03 3.30
C GLU A 46 30.33 -33.40 2.98
N THR A 47 30.03 -34.67 2.81
CA THR A 47 28.66 -35.18 2.61
C THR A 47 27.82 -34.99 3.87
N ALA A 48 28.35 -35.27 5.06
CA ALA A 48 27.66 -35.13 6.33
C ALA A 48 27.35 -33.64 6.66
N VAL A 49 28.29 -32.75 6.38
CA VAL A 49 28.11 -31.29 6.57
C VAL A 49 27.08 -30.76 5.57
N ASN A 50 27.12 -31.20 4.33
CA ASN A 50 26.18 -30.76 3.29
C ASN A 50 24.76 -31.26 3.55
N VAL A 51 24.59 -32.53 3.94
CA VAL A 51 23.26 -33.09 4.31
C VAL A 51 22.68 -32.40 5.57
N ASN A 52 23.52 -32.12 6.57
CA ASN A 52 23.07 -31.47 7.79
C ASN A 52 22.67 -29.98 7.55
N SER A 53 23.42 -29.27 6.72
CA SER A 53 23.10 -27.86 6.36
C SER A 53 21.84 -27.77 5.49
N GLN A 54 21.64 -28.73 4.55
CA GLN A 54 20.40 -28.79 3.77
C GLN A 54 19.19 -29.16 4.62
N GLY A 55 19.35 -30.07 5.59
CA GLY A 55 18.29 -30.41 6.53
C GLY A 55 17.85 -29.21 7.40
N GLN A 56 18.81 -28.45 7.92
CA GLN A 56 18.53 -27.24 8.68
C GLN A 56 17.84 -26.17 7.83
N LEU A 57 18.29 -25.97 6.60
CA LEU A 57 17.69 -25.01 5.68
C LEU A 57 16.24 -25.40 5.32
N LEU A 58 15.98 -26.68 5.04
CA LEU A 58 14.64 -27.20 4.78
C LEU A 58 13.71 -26.98 5.98
N TYR A 59 14.19 -27.27 7.19
CA TYR A 59 13.42 -27.02 8.41
C TYR A 59 13.10 -25.53 8.60
N GLN A 60 14.06 -24.65 8.38
CA GLN A 60 13.87 -23.21 8.45
C GLN A 60 12.87 -22.69 7.42
N ILE A 61 12.95 -23.18 6.17
CA ILE A 61 11.98 -22.84 5.11
C ILE A 61 10.58 -23.34 5.48
N GLN A 62 10.47 -24.54 6.02
CA GLN A 62 9.19 -25.10 6.44
C GLN A 62 8.57 -24.32 7.60
N GLN A 63 9.38 -23.85 8.52
CA GLN A 63 8.95 -22.97 9.60
C GLN A 63 8.48 -21.60 9.07
N GLN A 64 9.26 -20.98 8.18
CA GLN A 64 8.87 -19.73 7.53
C GLN A 64 7.56 -19.87 6.72
N LEU A 65 7.37 -21.00 6.04
CA LEU A 65 6.14 -21.29 5.30
C LEU A 65 4.94 -21.42 6.25
N SER A 66 5.13 -22.08 7.39
CA SER A 66 4.09 -22.21 8.43
C SER A 66 3.72 -20.87 9.05
N ASP A 67 4.72 -20.04 9.33
CA ASP A 67 4.49 -18.69 9.88
C ASP A 67 3.80 -17.79 8.85
N ALA A 68 4.23 -17.82 7.59
CA ALA A 68 3.57 -17.09 6.51
C ALA A 68 2.11 -17.54 6.30
N GLN A 69 1.83 -18.85 6.42
CA GLN A 69 0.47 -19.36 6.34
C GLN A 69 -0.40 -18.84 7.50
N ARG A 70 0.15 -18.80 8.71
CA ARG A 70 -0.55 -18.25 9.89
C ARG A 70 -0.82 -16.75 9.74
N ASP A 71 0.14 -16.00 9.19
CA ASP A 71 -0.03 -14.58 8.90
C ASP A 71 -1.13 -14.34 7.84
N ILE A 72 -1.18 -15.17 6.79
CA ILE A 72 -2.24 -15.13 5.77
C ILE A 72 -3.61 -15.39 6.40
N ASP A 73 -3.73 -16.38 7.28
CA ASP A 73 -5.00 -16.70 7.93
C ASP A 73 -5.42 -15.58 8.89
N THR A 74 -4.47 -14.98 9.61
CA THR A 74 -4.71 -13.81 10.46
C THR A 74 -5.18 -12.61 9.64
N LEU A 75 -4.52 -12.33 8.51
CA LEU A 75 -4.91 -11.25 7.59
C LEU A 75 -6.29 -11.49 6.97
N ARG A 76 -6.61 -12.73 6.62
CA ARG A 76 -7.96 -13.11 6.16
C ARG A 76 -9.03 -12.86 7.21
N GLY A 77 -8.75 -13.20 8.48
CA GLY A 77 -9.64 -12.90 9.59
C GLY A 77 -9.86 -11.39 9.76
N GLN A 78 -8.80 -10.60 9.70
CA GLN A 78 -8.89 -9.13 9.77
C GLN A 78 -9.67 -8.53 8.58
N ILE A 79 -9.52 -9.08 7.38
CA ILE A 79 -10.29 -8.65 6.20
C ILE A 79 -11.78 -8.95 6.42
N GLN A 80 -12.14 -10.13 6.92
CA GLN A 80 -13.54 -10.49 7.20
C GLN A 80 -14.13 -9.59 8.30
N GLU A 81 -13.39 -9.35 9.37
CA GLU A 81 -13.80 -8.44 10.44
C GLU A 81 -14.01 -7.01 9.92
N ASN A 82 -13.06 -6.49 9.13
CA ASN A 82 -13.18 -5.17 8.51
C ASN A 82 -14.38 -5.09 7.55
N GLN A 83 -14.65 -6.16 6.78
CA GLN A 83 -15.82 -6.23 5.90
C GLN A 83 -17.13 -6.24 6.71
N TYR A 84 -17.16 -6.96 7.82
CA TYR A 84 -18.31 -6.97 8.72
C TYR A 84 -18.55 -5.60 9.36
N GLN A 85 -17.51 -4.96 9.89
CA GLN A 85 -17.60 -3.61 10.44
C GLN A 85 -18.01 -2.58 9.38
N LEU A 86 -17.51 -2.72 8.14
CA LEU A 86 -17.91 -1.86 7.03
C LEU A 86 -19.39 -2.02 6.68
N SER A 87 -19.90 -3.27 6.66
CA SER A 87 -21.31 -3.55 6.42
C SER A 87 -22.21 -2.95 7.50
N GLN A 88 -21.81 -3.06 8.78
CA GLN A 88 -22.54 -2.43 9.89
C GLN A 88 -22.56 -0.90 9.80
N VAL A 89 -21.43 -0.29 9.40
CA VAL A 89 -21.37 1.18 9.20
C VAL A 89 -22.30 1.59 8.05
N ILE A 90 -22.32 0.84 6.95
CA ILE A 90 -23.20 1.10 5.81
C ILE A 90 -24.67 0.98 6.23
N GLU A 91 -25.01 -0.01 7.03
CA GLU A 91 -26.39 -0.24 7.51
C GLU A 91 -26.84 0.87 8.45
N ARG A 92 -26.01 1.28 9.41
CA ARG A 92 -26.27 2.45 10.27
C ARG A 92 -26.39 3.74 9.46
N GLN A 93 -25.57 3.91 8.43
CA GLN A 93 -25.62 5.06 7.57
C GLN A 93 -26.92 5.09 6.76
N LYS A 94 -27.40 3.94 6.28
CA LYS A 94 -28.69 3.78 5.62
C LYS A 94 -29.85 4.15 6.56
N ASP A 95 -29.81 3.67 7.81
CA ASP A 95 -30.84 3.98 8.82
C ASP A 95 -30.87 5.48 9.15
N LEU A 96 -29.71 6.12 9.31
CA LEU A 96 -29.62 7.57 9.53
C LEU A 96 -30.19 8.36 8.35
N TYR A 97 -29.95 7.92 7.11
CA TYR A 97 -30.54 8.58 5.93
C TYR A 97 -32.04 8.37 5.84
N THR A 98 -32.56 7.21 6.22
CA THR A 98 -34.00 6.96 6.27
C THR A 98 -34.69 7.84 7.34
N GLN A 99 -34.04 8.02 8.48
CA GLN A 99 -34.51 8.93 9.53
C GLN A 99 -34.48 10.41 9.08
N LEU A 100 -33.40 10.82 8.39
CA LEU A 100 -33.27 12.18 7.85
C LEU A 100 -34.32 12.44 6.77
N ASP A 101 -34.61 11.46 5.89
CA ASP A 101 -35.64 11.57 4.86
C ASP A 101 -37.03 11.67 5.48
N SER A 102 -37.31 10.92 6.53
CA SER A 102 -38.58 10.99 7.27
C SER A 102 -38.75 12.34 7.98
N LEU A 103 -37.69 12.95 8.51
CA LEU A 103 -37.71 14.27 9.13
C LEU A 103 -37.88 15.38 8.09
N THR A 104 -37.21 15.28 6.93
CA THR A 104 -37.39 16.28 5.86
C THR A 104 -38.74 16.19 5.18
N THR A 105 -39.30 15.00 5.02
CA THR A 105 -40.66 14.79 4.48
C THR A 105 -41.72 15.28 5.47
N GLY A 106 -41.50 15.07 6.78
CA GLY A 106 -42.35 15.60 7.84
C GLY A 106 -42.33 17.15 7.92
N ALA A 107 -41.16 17.76 7.77
CA ALA A 107 -41.00 19.19 7.77
C ALA A 107 -41.62 19.87 6.52
N ASN A 108 -41.58 19.22 5.36
CA ASN A 108 -42.24 19.72 4.15
C ASN A 108 -43.77 19.60 4.20
N LYS A 109 -44.33 18.69 4.98
CA LYS A 109 -45.78 18.57 5.16
C LYS A 109 -46.39 19.71 6.02
N VAL A 110 -45.58 20.35 6.86
CA VAL A 110 -45.99 21.50 7.69
C VAL A 110 -45.85 22.84 6.93
N LYS A 111 -45.09 22.89 5.83
CA LYS A 111 -44.88 24.11 5.02
C LYS A 111 -45.72 24.22 3.76
N ALA A 112 -46.59 23.24 3.48
CA ALA A 112 -47.43 23.20 2.27
C ALA A 112 -48.82 23.85 2.43
N SER A 113 -49.01 24.74 3.41
CA SER A 113 -50.27 25.48 3.59
C SER A 113 -50.04 26.97 3.78
N THR A 114 -49.23 27.61 2.98
CA THR A 114 -49.37 29.07 2.69
C THR A 114 -48.52 29.44 1.47
N ASP A 115 -49.27 29.94 0.54
CA ASP A 115 -48.94 30.92 -0.50
C ASP A 115 -48.31 30.47 -1.82
N SER A 116 -49.21 30.61 -2.80
CA SER A 116 -49.02 30.70 -4.23
C SER A 116 -48.49 32.07 -4.61
N SER A 117 -47.32 32.17 -5.22
CA SER A 117 -47.04 33.11 -6.33
C SER A 117 -45.63 32.99 -6.91
N ASN A 118 -45.59 32.54 -8.13
CA ASN A 118 -44.81 32.98 -9.28
C ASN A 118 -43.42 33.62 -9.07
N ASN A 119 -42.32 32.94 -9.46
CA ASN A 119 -41.44 33.47 -10.50
C ASN A 119 -40.42 32.44 -11.04
N ASN A 120 -40.35 32.40 -12.37
CA ASN A 120 -39.39 31.58 -13.14
C ASN A 120 -37.95 32.06 -12.94
N ASN A 121 -37.07 31.19 -12.46
CA ASN A 121 -35.69 31.11 -12.97
C ASN A 121 -35.13 29.73 -12.64
N ALA A 122 -35.16 28.83 -13.61
CA ALA A 122 -34.66 27.49 -13.49
C ALA A 122 -33.12 27.53 -13.56
N VAL A 123 -32.46 27.69 -12.41
CA VAL A 123 -31.13 27.17 -12.21
C VAL A 123 -31.32 25.66 -11.93
N VAL A 124 -30.91 24.82 -12.86
CA VAL A 124 -30.91 23.36 -12.72
C VAL A 124 -29.91 22.99 -11.61
N THR A 125 -30.38 23.02 -10.36
CA THR A 125 -29.69 22.37 -9.25
C THR A 125 -29.99 20.89 -9.37
N ALA A 126 -28.97 20.12 -9.81
CA ALA A 126 -29.02 18.67 -9.82
C ALA A 126 -29.50 18.17 -8.45
N LYS A 127 -30.58 17.38 -8.47
CA LYS A 127 -31.33 16.94 -7.29
C LYS A 127 -30.42 16.14 -6.35
N PRO A 128 -30.31 16.46 -5.04
CA PRO A 128 -29.41 15.79 -4.09
C PRO A 128 -29.54 14.27 -4.04
N ALA A 129 -30.73 13.73 -4.34
CA ALA A 129 -30.99 12.29 -4.37
C ALA A 129 -30.23 11.55 -5.51
N ASN A 130 -29.93 12.23 -6.62
CA ASN A 130 -29.23 11.62 -7.76
C ASN A 130 -27.72 11.59 -7.53
N GLU A 131 -27.17 12.62 -6.91
CA GLU A 131 -25.75 12.76 -6.59
C GLU A 131 -25.23 11.60 -5.73
N LYS A 132 -25.94 11.33 -4.61
CA LYS A 132 -25.55 10.22 -3.72
C LYS A 132 -25.67 8.87 -4.42
N ALA A 133 -26.75 8.64 -5.14
CA ALA A 133 -26.98 7.38 -5.84
C ALA A 133 -25.91 7.10 -6.90
N GLU A 134 -25.50 8.12 -7.67
CA GLU A 134 -24.43 7.98 -8.66
C GLU A 134 -23.06 7.76 -8.01
N TYR A 135 -22.78 8.45 -6.90
CA TYR A 135 -21.55 8.19 -6.14
C TYR A 135 -21.52 6.76 -5.60
N ASP A 136 -22.57 6.29 -4.95
CA ASP A 136 -22.67 4.95 -4.38
C ASP A 136 -22.59 3.86 -5.48
N ALA A 137 -23.18 4.08 -6.65
CA ALA A 137 -23.05 3.20 -7.81
C ALA A 137 -21.59 3.11 -8.30
N ALA A 138 -20.88 4.24 -8.38
CA ALA A 138 -19.47 4.27 -8.77
C ALA A 138 -18.59 3.55 -7.73
N VAL A 139 -18.86 3.71 -6.42
CA VAL A 139 -18.17 2.99 -5.34
C VAL A 139 -18.44 1.49 -5.44
N ALA A 140 -19.69 1.08 -5.68
CA ALA A 140 -20.04 -0.34 -5.82
C ALA A 140 -19.31 -0.99 -7.01
N LEU A 141 -19.17 -0.27 -8.14
CA LEU A 141 -18.37 -0.72 -9.27
C LEU A 141 -16.90 -0.87 -8.87
N ALA A 142 -16.31 0.12 -8.19
CA ALA A 142 -14.91 0.09 -7.76
C ALA A 142 -14.60 -1.11 -6.84
N ILE A 143 -15.46 -1.38 -5.85
CA ILE A 143 -15.27 -2.49 -4.90
C ILE A 143 -15.40 -3.86 -5.58
N LYS A 144 -16.31 -3.99 -6.55
CA LYS A 144 -16.56 -5.24 -7.29
C LYS A 144 -15.56 -5.48 -8.42
N SER A 145 -14.74 -4.50 -8.78
CA SER A 145 -13.83 -4.57 -9.93
C SER A 145 -12.73 -5.59 -9.70
N LYS A 146 -12.73 -6.67 -10.50
CA LYS A 146 -11.71 -7.73 -10.51
C LYS A 146 -10.90 -7.78 -11.81
N SER A 147 -11.38 -7.14 -12.87
CA SER A 147 -10.71 -7.10 -14.18
C SER A 147 -10.35 -5.68 -14.58
N LYS A 148 -9.37 -5.53 -15.48
CA LYS A 148 -8.98 -4.23 -16.03
C LYS A 148 -10.16 -3.48 -16.65
N GLN A 149 -11.05 -4.21 -17.33
CA GLN A 149 -12.24 -3.62 -17.95
C GLN A 149 -13.23 -3.08 -16.91
N GLN A 150 -13.47 -3.81 -15.83
CA GLN A 150 -14.34 -3.36 -14.73
C GLN A 150 -13.75 -2.15 -14.02
N ILE A 151 -12.42 -2.13 -13.81
CA ILE A 151 -11.74 -0.96 -13.24
C ILE A 151 -11.90 0.25 -14.16
N ALA A 152 -11.78 0.09 -15.48
CA ALA A 152 -12.00 1.18 -16.44
C ALA A 152 -13.44 1.73 -16.39
N GLN A 153 -14.44 0.85 -16.21
CA GLN A 153 -15.83 1.28 -16.02
C GLN A 153 -16.01 2.10 -14.72
N ALA A 154 -15.41 1.66 -13.61
CA ALA A 154 -15.43 2.40 -12.36
C ALA A 154 -14.75 3.76 -12.50
N ILE A 155 -13.60 3.84 -13.18
CA ILE A 155 -12.92 5.11 -13.49
C ILE A 155 -13.86 6.04 -14.27
N SER A 156 -14.49 5.56 -15.36
CA SER A 156 -15.43 6.36 -16.14
C SER A 156 -16.60 6.88 -15.31
N SER A 157 -17.14 6.05 -14.41
CA SER A 157 -18.25 6.46 -13.52
C SER A 157 -17.82 7.57 -12.55
N PHE A 158 -16.64 7.47 -11.94
CA PHE A 158 -16.15 8.55 -11.07
C PHE A 158 -15.78 9.81 -11.85
N GLN A 159 -15.22 9.68 -13.06
CA GLN A 159 -14.95 10.84 -13.94
C GLN A 159 -16.23 11.55 -14.34
N HIS A 160 -17.28 10.80 -14.65
CA HIS A 160 -18.60 11.38 -14.88
C HIS A 160 -19.12 12.11 -13.66
N PHE A 161 -19.02 11.47 -12.49
CA PHE A 161 -19.48 12.04 -11.22
C PHE A 161 -18.78 13.37 -10.89
N ILE A 162 -17.45 13.44 -10.95
CA ILE A 162 -16.72 14.68 -10.61
C ILE A 162 -17.04 15.83 -11.57
N LYS A 163 -17.36 15.52 -12.84
CA LYS A 163 -17.75 16.49 -13.85
C LYS A 163 -19.18 16.98 -13.64
N THR A 164 -20.12 16.08 -13.34
CA THR A 164 -21.54 16.37 -13.17
C THR A 164 -21.83 17.12 -11.86
N TYR A 165 -21.09 16.80 -10.79
CA TYR A 165 -21.30 17.34 -9.46
C TYR A 165 -20.07 18.08 -8.90
N PRO A 166 -19.59 19.17 -9.54
CA PRO A 166 -18.33 19.82 -9.19
C PRO A 166 -18.31 20.44 -7.77
N LYS A 167 -19.49 20.67 -7.17
CA LYS A 167 -19.65 21.21 -5.82
C LYS A 167 -20.02 20.13 -4.77
N SER A 168 -19.98 18.87 -5.15
CA SER A 168 -20.33 17.77 -4.27
C SER A 168 -19.38 17.62 -3.09
N ASN A 169 -19.92 17.29 -1.93
CA ASN A 169 -19.14 16.91 -0.77
C ASN A 169 -18.41 15.57 -0.96
N TYR A 170 -18.77 14.77 -1.99
CA TYR A 170 -18.10 13.53 -2.35
C TYR A 170 -16.88 13.74 -3.28
N GLN A 171 -16.62 14.96 -3.74
CA GLN A 171 -15.49 15.28 -4.62
C GLN A 171 -14.14 14.77 -4.11
N PRO A 172 -13.74 14.97 -2.82
CA PRO A 172 -12.47 14.46 -2.32
C PRO A 172 -12.43 12.93 -2.36
N ASN A 173 -13.52 12.25 -2.01
CA ASN A 173 -13.59 10.80 -2.05
C ASN A 173 -13.58 10.26 -3.48
N ALA A 174 -14.28 10.89 -4.41
CA ALA A 174 -14.32 10.51 -5.81
C ALA A 174 -12.94 10.64 -6.48
N ASN A 175 -12.24 11.74 -6.23
CA ASN A 175 -10.86 11.92 -6.71
C ASN A 175 -9.89 10.92 -6.06
N TYR A 176 -10.06 10.61 -4.78
CA TYR A 176 -9.27 9.57 -4.12
C TYR A 176 -9.49 8.19 -4.77
N TRP A 177 -10.73 7.80 -5.06
CA TRP A 177 -11.05 6.57 -5.78
C TRP A 177 -10.43 6.53 -7.17
N LEU A 178 -10.48 7.63 -7.93
CA LEU A 178 -9.81 7.76 -9.21
C LEU A 178 -8.31 7.54 -9.09
N GLY A 179 -7.69 8.11 -8.06
CA GLY A 179 -6.28 7.87 -7.76
C GLY A 179 -5.97 6.40 -7.51
N GLN A 180 -6.76 5.73 -6.67
CA GLN A 180 -6.57 4.32 -6.33
C GLN A 180 -6.79 3.38 -7.53
N LEU A 181 -7.84 3.61 -8.31
CA LEU A 181 -8.17 2.78 -9.48
C LEU A 181 -7.09 2.90 -10.57
N ASN A 182 -6.61 4.12 -10.84
CA ASN A 182 -5.52 4.34 -11.78
C ASN A 182 -4.20 3.73 -11.28
N TYR A 183 -3.90 3.84 -9.98
CA TYR A 183 -2.75 3.18 -9.37
C TYR A 183 -2.80 1.66 -9.58
N ASN A 184 -3.94 1.04 -9.33
CA ASN A 184 -4.14 -0.40 -9.50
C ASN A 184 -4.04 -0.87 -10.97
N GLN A 185 -4.33 0.01 -11.92
CA GLN A 185 -4.11 -0.24 -13.34
C GLN A 185 -2.66 -0.03 -13.81
N GLY A 186 -1.80 0.56 -12.97
CA GLY A 186 -0.45 0.95 -13.31
C GLY A 186 -0.33 2.33 -13.97
N ASN A 187 -1.43 3.07 -14.09
CA ASN A 187 -1.48 4.43 -14.64
C ASN A 187 -1.00 5.43 -13.58
N LYS A 188 0.31 5.40 -13.29
CA LYS A 188 0.91 6.14 -12.15
C LYS A 188 0.78 7.65 -12.29
N ASP A 189 0.77 8.19 -13.50
CA ASP A 189 0.64 9.63 -13.75
C ASP A 189 -0.77 10.12 -13.43
N ASP A 190 -1.79 9.42 -13.91
CA ASP A 190 -3.18 9.72 -13.60
C ASP A 190 -3.48 9.54 -12.10
N ALA A 191 -2.92 8.49 -11.48
CA ALA A 191 -3.04 8.30 -10.04
C ALA A 191 -2.46 9.49 -9.27
N ALA A 192 -1.26 9.94 -9.63
CA ALA A 192 -0.63 11.10 -9.02
C ALA A 192 -1.45 12.38 -9.20
N PHE A 193 -2.02 12.58 -10.39
CA PHE A 193 -2.89 13.72 -10.68
C PHE A 193 -4.12 13.76 -9.76
N TYR A 194 -4.84 12.66 -9.62
CA TYR A 194 -6.04 12.61 -8.79
C TYR A 194 -5.74 12.73 -7.30
N PHE A 195 -4.68 12.08 -6.79
CA PHE A 195 -4.26 12.26 -5.40
C PHE A 195 -3.79 13.69 -5.12
N ALA A 196 -3.03 14.30 -6.03
CA ALA A 196 -2.61 15.70 -5.91
C ALA A 196 -3.82 16.66 -5.95
N THR A 197 -4.86 16.34 -6.71
CA THR A 197 -6.11 17.10 -6.75
C THR A 197 -6.79 17.11 -5.39
N VAL A 198 -6.84 15.96 -4.68
CA VAL A 198 -7.36 15.90 -3.30
C VAL A 198 -6.55 16.79 -2.38
N VAL A 199 -5.21 16.69 -2.41
CA VAL A 199 -4.32 17.47 -1.54
C VAL A 199 -4.47 18.96 -1.77
N LYS A 200 -4.54 19.39 -3.04
CA LYS A 200 -4.62 20.80 -3.43
C LYS A 200 -5.96 21.43 -3.12
N ASN A 201 -7.05 20.75 -3.48
CA ASN A 201 -8.39 21.34 -3.46
C ASN A 201 -9.16 21.01 -2.18
N TYR A 202 -8.80 19.92 -1.49
CA TYR A 202 -9.52 19.40 -0.33
C TYR A 202 -8.57 18.97 0.80
N PRO A 203 -7.61 19.83 1.22
CA PRO A 203 -6.57 19.45 2.19
C PRO A 203 -7.14 19.01 3.54
N ASN A 204 -8.29 19.55 3.94
CA ASN A 204 -8.95 19.23 5.22
C ASN A 204 -9.91 18.03 5.11
N SER A 205 -10.01 17.38 3.95
CA SER A 205 -10.83 16.19 3.81
C SER A 205 -10.22 14.98 4.54
N ALA A 206 -11.05 14.01 4.91
CA ALA A 206 -10.60 12.75 5.48
C ALA A 206 -9.62 11.98 4.56
N LYS A 207 -9.56 12.32 3.27
CA LYS A 207 -8.66 11.72 2.27
C LYS A 207 -7.37 12.53 2.05
N GLY A 208 -7.23 13.72 2.65
CA GLY A 208 -6.07 14.60 2.44
C GLY A 208 -4.74 13.95 2.82
N ALA A 209 -4.64 13.42 4.05
CA ALA A 209 -3.42 12.78 4.56
C ALA A 209 -3.00 11.56 3.73
N ASP A 210 -3.97 10.68 3.42
CA ASP A 210 -3.69 9.47 2.65
C ASP A 210 -3.32 9.79 1.21
N SER A 211 -3.99 10.74 0.59
CA SER A 211 -3.65 11.21 -0.76
C SER A 211 -2.23 11.77 -0.84
N LEU A 212 -1.82 12.59 0.13
CA LEU A 212 -0.46 13.15 0.16
C LEU A 212 0.59 12.03 0.34
N TYR A 213 0.33 11.06 1.21
CA TYR A 213 1.18 9.88 1.36
C TYR A 213 1.30 9.09 0.05
N LYS A 214 0.18 8.87 -0.66
CA LYS A 214 0.17 8.19 -1.96
C LYS A 214 0.97 8.93 -3.04
N VAL A 215 0.97 10.26 -3.04
CA VAL A 215 1.84 11.07 -3.92
C VAL A 215 3.31 10.79 -3.61
N GLY A 216 3.70 10.75 -2.35
CA GLY A 216 5.06 10.39 -1.94
C GLY A 216 5.47 8.98 -2.38
N LEU A 217 4.56 8.01 -2.22
CA LEU A 217 4.77 6.63 -2.66
C LEU A 217 4.99 6.55 -4.18
N LEU A 218 4.17 7.23 -4.96
CA LEU A 218 4.31 7.28 -6.42
C LEU A 218 5.62 7.93 -6.86
N MET A 219 6.09 8.96 -6.17
CA MET A 219 7.40 9.57 -6.44
C MET A 219 8.54 8.59 -6.13
N GLN A 220 8.47 7.87 -5.02
CA GLN A 220 9.44 6.83 -4.67
C GLN A 220 9.47 5.71 -5.71
N GLU A 221 8.31 5.21 -6.14
CA GLU A 221 8.20 4.17 -7.16
C GLU A 221 8.72 4.61 -8.55
N LYS A 222 8.79 5.91 -8.81
CA LYS A 222 9.41 6.50 -10.00
C LYS A 222 10.91 6.76 -9.82
N GLY A 223 11.52 6.35 -8.71
CA GLY A 223 12.92 6.59 -8.39
C GLY A 223 13.24 8.04 -7.98
N GLN A 224 12.22 8.87 -7.76
CA GLN A 224 12.38 10.28 -7.36
C GLN A 224 12.47 10.39 -5.83
N ASN A 225 13.46 9.74 -5.23
CA ASN A 225 13.58 9.60 -3.78
C ASN A 225 13.67 10.93 -3.04
N ASP A 226 14.38 11.92 -3.58
CA ASP A 226 14.48 13.24 -2.95
C ASP A 226 13.11 13.95 -2.88
N LYS A 227 12.32 13.86 -3.94
CA LYS A 227 10.95 14.40 -3.94
C LYS A 227 10.04 13.63 -3.01
N ALA A 228 10.14 12.29 -2.99
CA ALA A 228 9.37 11.45 -2.09
C ALA A 228 9.66 11.81 -0.63
N ARG A 229 10.93 12.03 -0.28
CA ARG A 229 11.36 12.48 1.06
C ARG A 229 10.67 13.78 1.48
N VAL A 230 10.66 14.79 0.61
CA VAL A 230 9.99 16.07 0.87
C VAL A 230 8.50 15.88 1.10
N VAL A 231 7.85 15.06 0.27
CA VAL A 231 6.41 14.80 0.39
C VAL A 231 6.09 14.04 1.68
N TYR A 232 6.87 13.04 2.07
CA TYR A 232 6.66 12.32 3.33
C TYR A 232 6.83 13.24 4.55
N GLN A 233 7.83 14.13 4.53
CA GLN A 233 7.97 15.17 5.57
C GLN A 233 6.76 16.08 5.64
N GLN A 234 6.19 16.43 4.48
CA GLN A 234 4.98 17.24 4.41
C GLN A 234 3.76 16.49 4.98
N VAL A 235 3.62 15.17 4.78
CA VAL A 235 2.55 14.37 5.42
C VAL A 235 2.63 14.48 6.93
N ILE A 236 3.82 14.29 7.50
CA ILE A 236 4.04 14.32 8.95
C ILE A 236 3.73 15.73 9.51
N LYS A 237 4.17 16.76 8.80
CA LYS A 237 3.96 18.16 9.22
C LYS A 237 2.49 18.58 9.14
N ALA A 238 1.82 18.23 8.03
CA ALA A 238 0.45 18.69 7.78
C ALA A 238 -0.61 17.84 8.50
N TYR A 239 -0.32 16.56 8.76
CA TYR A 239 -1.28 15.60 9.32
C TYR A 239 -0.65 14.74 10.43
N PRO A 240 -0.08 15.33 11.50
CA PRO A 240 0.76 14.62 12.46
C PRO A 240 0.06 13.47 13.19
N SER A 241 -1.25 13.57 13.40
CA SER A 241 -2.04 12.54 14.09
C SER A 241 -2.62 11.47 13.15
N SER A 242 -2.34 11.53 11.85
CA SER A 242 -2.90 10.60 10.88
C SER A 242 -2.15 9.27 10.84
N PRO A 243 -2.82 8.16 10.50
CA PRO A 243 -2.13 6.89 10.20
C PRO A 243 -1.11 7.06 9.06
N SER A 244 -1.39 7.92 8.09
CA SER A 244 -0.50 8.20 6.96
C SER A 244 0.81 8.87 7.38
N ALA A 245 0.82 9.68 8.47
CA ALA A 245 2.04 10.24 9.03
C ALA A 245 2.97 9.13 9.56
N LYS A 246 2.44 8.17 10.30
CA LYS A 246 3.21 7.01 10.79
C LYS A 246 3.79 6.16 9.66
N LEU A 247 3.06 6.03 8.55
CA LEU A 247 3.54 5.34 7.37
C LEU A 247 4.65 6.15 6.67
N ALA A 248 4.51 7.47 6.60
CA ALA A 248 5.51 8.37 6.04
C ALA A 248 6.81 8.35 6.84
N GLU A 249 6.76 8.33 8.18
CA GLU A 249 7.93 8.17 9.06
C GLU A 249 8.70 6.88 8.75
N LYS A 250 7.99 5.75 8.63
CA LYS A 250 8.61 4.47 8.27
C LYS A 250 9.26 4.51 6.89
N LYS A 251 8.62 5.18 5.92
CA LYS A 251 9.18 5.34 4.57
C LYS A 251 10.43 6.21 4.57
N LEU A 252 10.45 7.30 5.34
CA LEU A 252 11.63 8.16 5.48
C LEU A 252 12.84 7.44 6.07
N ALA A 253 12.60 6.52 7.01
CA ALA A 253 13.67 5.73 7.62
C ALA A 253 14.29 4.70 6.65
N SER A 254 13.60 4.38 5.54
CA SER A 254 14.03 3.39 4.53
C SER A 254 14.46 4.01 3.20
N LEU A 255 14.45 5.34 3.06
CA LEU A 255 14.93 6.13 1.90
C LEU A 255 16.37 6.59 2.10
#